data_b675e08c39a6e61eaa1f13223ae03528
#
_entry.id   b675e08c39a6e61eaa1f13223ae03528
#
_cell.length_a   1.000
_cell.length_b   1.000
_cell.length_c   1.000
_cell.angle_alpha   90.00
_cell.angle_beta   90.00
_cell.angle_gamma   90.00
#
_symmetry.space_group_name_H-M   'P 1'
#
loop_
_entity.id
_entity.type
_entity.pdbx_description
1 polymer ?
#
loop_
_entity_poly.entity_id
_entity_poly.type
_entity_poly.pdbx_seq_one_letter_code
_entity_poly.pdbx_strand_id
1 'polypeptide(L)'
;MIPVTRGELHIIGVESADTRVAVCVVRCVGGVARTGQAYEAGSLVLDRIEKFGYGLDAVDPPHSAKVRLVGEGVARILARTVISTDGPRRSTYGGPPEPWRAAEDAPGGRIVRGRDDFEAWAAEQDPGDFAEPFTYVVDGDGFLRLAPRRSEHVACAGRASVRAAGEVAFGRAGGRLEVVEVSNQSTGYCPDPDCWPSVAAALDGAGIPRPARFTHEFLFRHCTGCTALNVVREEHFVCVFCGEDLPGAARPPGLS
;
A
#
# COMPACT_ATOMS: atom_id res chain seq x y z
N MET A 1 15.15 14.41 22.31
CA MET A 1 15.15 14.42 20.83
C MET A 1 13.69 14.29 20.42
N ILE A 2 13.08 15.36 19.91
CA ILE A 2 11.67 15.33 19.44
C ILE A 2 11.67 14.42 18.22
N PRO A 3 10.83 13.37 18.15
CA PRO A 3 10.76 12.55 16.95
C PRO A 3 10.36 13.46 15.78
N VAL A 4 11.15 13.44 14.71
CA VAL A 4 10.79 14.10 13.44
C VAL A 4 9.54 13.39 12.97
N THR A 5 8.40 14.04 13.08
CA THR A 5 7.12 13.48 12.64
C THR A 5 7.17 13.34 11.13
N ARG A 6 6.96 12.13 10.66
CA ARG A 6 6.89 11.77 9.23
C ARG A 6 5.88 12.68 8.55
N GLY A 7 6.30 13.40 7.50
CA GLY A 7 5.39 14.18 6.68
C GLY A 7 4.60 13.26 5.75
N GLU A 8 3.27 13.32 5.81
CA GLU A 8 2.39 12.50 4.99
C GLU A 8 1.33 13.35 4.32
N LEU A 9 1.18 13.19 3.01
CA LEU A 9 0.18 13.87 2.19
C LEU A 9 -0.74 12.84 1.53
N HIS A 10 -2.02 12.88 1.84
CA HIS A 10 -3.05 12.13 1.15
C HIS A 10 -3.43 12.86 -0.14
N ILE A 11 -3.22 12.26 -1.29
CA ILE A 11 -3.61 12.79 -2.59
C ILE A 11 -5.12 12.61 -2.76
N ILE A 12 -5.88 13.70 -2.62
CA ILE A 12 -7.33 13.68 -2.80
C ILE A 12 -7.68 13.61 -4.29
N GLY A 13 -6.95 14.36 -5.11
CA GLY A 13 -7.15 14.40 -6.56
C GLY A 13 -5.94 14.95 -7.28
N VAL A 14 -5.80 14.58 -8.54
CA VAL A 14 -4.79 15.10 -9.47
C VAL A 14 -5.49 16.03 -10.45
N GLU A 15 -5.16 17.32 -10.43
CA GLU A 15 -5.75 18.31 -11.35
C GLU A 15 -5.07 18.29 -12.71
N SER A 16 -3.74 18.15 -12.71
CA SER A 16 -2.94 17.98 -13.92
C SER A 16 -1.67 17.23 -13.60
N ALA A 17 -1.18 16.46 -14.56
CA ALA A 17 0.12 15.81 -14.48
C ALA A 17 0.75 15.71 -15.86
N ASP A 18 2.05 15.92 -15.93
CA ASP A 18 2.90 15.57 -17.06
C ASP A 18 3.98 14.56 -16.63
N THR A 19 5.07 14.43 -17.37
CA THR A 19 6.11 13.45 -17.06
C THR A 19 6.88 13.72 -15.76
N ARG A 20 6.95 14.98 -15.30
CA ARG A 20 7.77 15.40 -14.15
C ARG A 20 7.11 16.37 -13.20
N VAL A 21 5.92 16.87 -13.50
CA VAL A 21 5.20 17.83 -12.69
C VAL A 21 3.75 17.38 -12.52
N ALA A 22 3.26 17.38 -11.29
CA ALA A 22 1.84 17.19 -10.99
C ALA A 22 1.31 18.32 -10.11
N VAL A 23 0.09 18.73 -10.38
CA VAL A 23 -0.70 19.61 -9.50
C VAL A 23 -1.79 18.77 -8.88
N CYS A 24 -1.77 18.71 -7.56
CA CYS A 24 -2.64 17.84 -6.77
C CYS A 24 -3.38 18.64 -5.70
N VAL A 25 -4.59 18.20 -5.38
CA VAL A 25 -5.26 18.56 -4.13
C VAL A 25 -4.89 17.50 -3.11
N VAL A 26 -4.34 17.92 -1.97
CA VAL A 26 -3.89 17.02 -0.92
C VAL A 26 -4.51 17.39 0.42
N ARG A 27 -4.52 16.41 1.33
CA ARG A 27 -4.71 16.63 2.77
C ARG A 27 -3.45 16.20 3.49
N CYS A 28 -2.90 17.06 4.34
CA CYS A 28 -1.85 16.68 5.27
C CYS A 28 -2.45 15.76 6.35
N VAL A 29 -1.92 14.54 6.46
CA VAL A 29 -2.44 13.51 7.39
C VAL A 29 -1.43 13.12 8.46
N GLY A 30 -0.16 13.49 8.28
CA GLY A 30 0.90 13.27 9.26
C GLY A 30 2.01 14.30 9.13
N GLY A 31 2.60 14.70 10.26
CA GLY A 31 3.67 15.70 10.32
C GLY A 31 3.30 17.05 9.69
N VAL A 32 4.30 17.86 9.40
CA VAL A 32 4.14 19.12 8.69
C VAL A 32 4.80 19.00 7.31
N ALA A 33 4.01 19.18 6.25
CA ALA A 33 4.53 19.20 4.89
C ALA A 33 5.07 20.60 4.55
N ARG A 34 6.30 20.69 4.05
CA ARG A 34 7.00 21.95 3.74
C ARG A 34 7.45 21.99 2.30
N THR A 35 7.44 23.18 1.71
CA THR A 35 8.06 23.45 0.41
C THR A 35 9.54 23.05 0.45
N GLY A 36 10.01 22.39 -0.60
CA GLY A 36 11.36 21.84 -0.72
C GLY A 36 11.53 20.44 -0.10
N GLN A 37 10.53 19.92 0.60
CA GLN A 37 10.61 18.60 1.23
C GLN A 37 10.51 17.48 0.20
N ALA A 38 11.38 16.47 0.34
CA ALA A 38 11.37 15.28 -0.51
C ALA A 38 10.40 14.21 0.01
N TYR A 39 9.72 13.54 -0.91
CA TYR A 39 8.78 12.46 -0.68
C TYR A 39 9.17 11.24 -1.50
N GLU A 40 8.63 10.07 -1.14
CA GLU A 40 8.81 8.81 -1.84
C GLU A 40 10.30 8.51 -2.13
N ALA A 41 11.09 8.52 -1.05
CA ALA A 41 12.55 8.33 -1.09
C ALA A 41 13.29 9.28 -2.07
N GLY A 42 12.82 10.53 -2.17
CA GLY A 42 13.44 11.56 -2.99
C GLY A 42 12.97 11.59 -4.44
N SER A 43 12.07 10.67 -4.85
CA SER A 43 11.55 10.66 -6.21
C SER A 43 10.55 11.80 -6.51
N LEU A 44 10.03 12.44 -5.47
CA LEU A 44 9.15 13.60 -5.52
C LEU A 44 9.68 14.70 -4.62
N VAL A 45 9.49 15.94 -5.04
CA VAL A 45 9.75 17.15 -4.22
C VAL A 45 8.48 17.99 -4.19
N LEU A 46 8.08 18.42 -3.00
CA LEU A 46 6.98 19.36 -2.80
C LEU A 46 7.48 20.77 -3.15
N ASP A 47 7.25 21.17 -4.40
CA ASP A 47 7.79 22.40 -4.96
C ASP A 47 7.01 23.65 -4.53
N ARG A 48 5.66 23.52 -4.41
CA ARG A 48 4.78 24.63 -4.06
C ARG A 48 3.56 24.15 -3.29
N ILE A 49 3.15 24.96 -2.31
CA ILE A 49 1.90 24.80 -1.57
C ILE A 49 1.05 26.05 -1.81
N GLU A 50 -0.23 25.85 -2.09
CA GLU A 50 -1.17 26.95 -2.34
C GLU A 50 -2.50 26.66 -1.64
N LYS A 51 -3.06 27.69 -0.99
CA LYS A 51 -4.40 27.61 -0.38
C LYS A 51 -5.14 28.91 -0.58
N PHE A 52 -6.33 28.85 -1.15
CA PHE A 52 -7.17 30.02 -1.48
C PHE A 52 -6.45 31.07 -2.35
N GLY A 53 -5.58 30.65 -3.27
CA GLY A 53 -4.80 31.53 -4.14
C GLY A 53 -3.53 32.11 -3.52
N TYR A 54 -3.23 31.78 -2.25
CA TYR A 54 -2.02 32.26 -1.56
C TYR A 54 -0.98 31.13 -1.46
N GLY A 55 0.27 31.48 -1.76
CA GLY A 55 1.40 30.57 -1.51
C GLY A 55 1.65 30.40 -0.02
N LEU A 56 1.97 29.17 0.39
CA LEU A 56 2.32 28.81 1.76
C LEU A 56 3.67 28.10 1.77
N ASP A 57 4.41 28.24 2.87
CA ASP A 57 5.65 27.49 3.09
C ASP A 57 5.42 26.10 3.68
N ALA A 58 4.26 25.90 4.32
CA ALA A 58 3.91 24.64 4.95
C ALA A 58 2.41 24.42 5.06
N VAL A 59 2.02 23.15 5.20
CA VAL A 59 0.67 22.71 5.58
C VAL A 59 0.77 21.63 6.65
N ASP A 60 -0.05 21.73 7.68
CA ASP A 60 -0.12 20.83 8.83
C ASP A 60 -1.43 20.04 8.84
N PRO A 61 -1.50 18.90 9.54
CA PRO A 61 -2.73 18.13 9.70
C PRO A 61 -3.79 18.91 10.51
N PRO A 62 -5.07 18.77 10.17
CA PRO A 62 -5.66 17.97 9.09
C PRO A 62 -5.97 18.79 7.83
N HIS A 63 -5.23 19.85 7.57
CA HIS A 63 -5.54 20.82 6.51
C HIS A 63 -5.29 20.27 5.11
N SER A 64 -6.08 20.79 4.16
CA SER A 64 -5.94 20.53 2.73
C SER A 64 -5.33 21.74 2.02
N ALA A 65 -4.58 21.46 0.96
CA ALA A 65 -3.98 22.48 0.11
C ALA A 65 -3.87 21.96 -1.34
N LYS A 66 -3.70 22.87 -2.28
CA LYS A 66 -3.22 22.55 -3.62
C LYS A 66 -1.70 22.54 -3.56
N VAL A 67 -1.08 21.52 -4.13
CA VAL A 67 0.37 21.37 -4.15
C VAL A 67 0.87 21.11 -5.57
N ARG A 68 2.10 21.55 -5.82
CA ARG A 68 2.87 21.18 -6.99
C ARG A 68 3.96 20.22 -6.55
N LEU A 69 3.93 19.02 -7.11
CA LEU A 69 4.93 17.99 -6.91
C LEU A 69 5.77 17.86 -8.18
N VAL A 70 7.08 17.75 -8.03
CA VAL A 70 8.03 17.63 -9.14
C VAL A 70 8.93 16.43 -8.92
N GLY A 71 9.28 15.74 -10.00
CA GLY A 71 10.23 14.63 -9.96
C GLY A 71 9.82 13.43 -10.81
N GLU A 72 10.65 12.41 -10.80
CA GLU A 72 10.42 11.18 -11.58
C GLU A 72 9.27 10.32 -11.02
N GLY A 73 8.92 10.54 -9.75
CA GLY A 73 7.80 9.85 -9.10
C GLY A 73 6.42 10.29 -9.57
N VAL A 74 6.32 11.39 -10.33
CA VAL A 74 5.03 11.95 -10.78
C VAL A 74 4.19 10.95 -11.56
N ALA A 75 4.80 10.14 -12.41
CA ALA A 75 4.09 9.11 -13.19
C ALA A 75 3.39 8.05 -12.32
N ARG A 76 3.74 7.95 -11.03
CA ARG A 76 3.19 7.01 -10.05
C ARG A 76 2.16 7.63 -9.11
N ILE A 77 1.91 8.95 -9.25
CA ILE A 77 0.93 9.64 -8.40
C ILE A 77 -0.48 9.24 -8.83
N LEU A 78 -1.23 8.70 -7.90
CA LEU A 78 -2.64 8.35 -8.08
C LEU A 78 -3.48 9.07 -7.02
N ALA A 79 -4.72 9.42 -7.38
CA ALA A 79 -5.69 9.92 -6.41
C ALA A 79 -5.97 8.84 -5.34
N ARG A 80 -6.25 9.28 -4.11
CA ARG A 80 -6.51 8.44 -2.92
C ARG A 80 -5.28 7.68 -2.39
N THR A 81 -4.09 8.15 -2.68
CA THR A 81 -2.84 7.58 -2.16
C THR A 81 -2.21 8.50 -1.12
N VAL A 82 -1.37 7.93 -0.26
CA VAL A 82 -0.59 8.70 0.70
C VAL A 82 0.88 8.66 0.27
N ILE A 83 1.48 9.83 0.04
CA ILE A 83 2.93 9.98 -0.15
C ILE A 83 3.58 10.43 1.16
N SER A 84 4.81 10.00 1.41
CA SER A 84 5.50 10.31 2.65
C SER A 84 6.97 10.65 2.47
N THR A 85 7.51 11.40 3.42
CA THR A 85 8.92 11.82 3.43
C THR A 85 9.90 10.65 3.56
N ASP A 86 9.48 9.56 4.20
CA ASP A 86 10.30 8.37 4.40
C ASP A 86 10.15 7.33 3.26
N GLY A 87 9.49 7.72 2.18
CA GLY A 87 9.13 6.83 1.07
C GLY A 87 7.86 6.04 1.32
N PRO A 88 7.54 5.06 0.46
CA PRO A 88 6.32 4.27 0.58
C PRO A 88 6.22 3.61 1.96
N ARG A 89 5.02 3.63 2.54
CA ARG A 89 4.76 2.92 3.80
C ARG A 89 5.24 1.48 3.70
N ARG A 90 5.84 1.01 4.79
CA ARG A 90 6.21 -0.40 4.94
C ARG A 90 5.51 -0.98 6.15
N SER A 91 4.89 -2.14 5.96
CA SER A 91 4.35 -2.96 7.04
C SER A 91 5.45 -3.88 7.55
N THR A 92 5.62 -3.94 8.86
CA THR A 92 6.46 -4.94 9.53
C THR A 92 5.57 -6.09 10.00
N TYR A 93 6.14 -7.29 10.07
CA TYR A 93 5.39 -8.42 10.57
C TYR A 93 5.05 -8.26 12.06
N GLY A 94 3.78 -8.30 12.38
CA GLY A 94 3.23 -8.22 13.74
C GLY A 94 2.37 -9.42 14.12
N GLY A 95 2.42 -10.48 13.30
CA GLY A 95 1.67 -11.72 13.53
C GLY A 95 2.32 -12.65 14.56
N PRO A 96 1.78 -13.87 14.73
CA PRO A 96 2.29 -14.87 15.65
C PRO A 96 3.77 -15.23 15.40
N PRO A 97 4.52 -15.58 16.45
CA PRO A 97 5.94 -15.90 16.32
C PRO A 97 6.24 -17.21 15.60
N GLU A 98 5.27 -18.14 15.54
CA GLU A 98 5.47 -19.46 14.92
C GLU A 98 5.72 -19.36 13.41
N PRO A 99 4.87 -18.66 12.60
CA PRO A 99 5.16 -18.45 11.18
C PRO A 99 6.47 -17.69 10.93
N TRP A 100 6.81 -16.75 11.82
CA TRP A 100 8.08 -16.01 11.73
C TRP A 100 9.30 -16.92 11.87
N ARG A 101 9.27 -17.86 12.85
CA ARG A 101 10.34 -18.82 13.04
C ARG A 101 10.41 -19.83 11.88
N ALA A 102 9.26 -20.35 11.46
CA ALA A 102 9.19 -21.30 10.35
C ALA A 102 9.68 -20.69 9.02
N ALA A 103 9.57 -19.37 8.86
CA ALA A 103 10.04 -18.65 7.68
C ALA A 103 11.57 -18.52 7.59
N GLU A 104 12.34 -18.90 8.62
CA GLU A 104 13.80 -18.81 8.62
C GLU A 104 14.44 -19.74 7.58
N ASP A 105 13.92 -20.96 7.49
CA ASP A 105 14.41 -21.99 6.56
C ASP A 105 13.52 -22.13 5.31
N ALA A 106 12.44 -21.33 5.21
CA ALA A 106 11.54 -21.40 4.08
C ALA A 106 12.11 -20.69 2.85
N PRO A 107 11.90 -21.24 1.65
CA PRO A 107 12.23 -20.51 0.43
C PRO A 107 11.39 -19.24 0.38
N GLY A 108 12.05 -18.10 0.16
CA GLY A 108 11.36 -16.84 -0.08
C GLY A 108 10.52 -16.88 -1.34
N GLY A 109 9.56 -15.96 -1.49
CA GLY A 109 8.79 -15.81 -2.72
C GLY A 109 9.70 -15.50 -3.92
N ARG A 110 9.33 -16.03 -5.10
CA ARG A 110 10.03 -15.76 -6.36
C ARG A 110 9.92 -14.27 -6.70
N ILE A 111 11.05 -13.60 -6.84
CA ILE A 111 11.09 -12.18 -7.22
C ILE A 111 10.77 -12.07 -8.70
N VAL A 112 9.82 -11.19 -9.03
CA VAL A 112 9.40 -10.85 -10.39
C VAL A 112 9.79 -9.39 -10.67
N ARG A 113 10.88 -9.20 -11.41
CA ARG A 113 11.43 -7.88 -11.75
C ARG A 113 10.86 -7.33 -13.06
N GLY A 114 10.32 -8.20 -13.90
CA GLY A 114 9.81 -7.86 -15.20
C GLY A 114 9.00 -9.00 -15.79
N ARG A 115 8.58 -8.78 -17.05
CA ARG A 115 7.72 -9.72 -17.77
C ARG A 115 8.34 -11.10 -17.94
N ASP A 116 9.63 -11.16 -18.29
CA ASP A 116 10.32 -12.43 -18.52
C ASP A 116 10.37 -13.28 -17.25
N ASP A 117 10.61 -12.64 -16.08
CA ASP A 117 10.59 -13.31 -14.78
C ASP A 117 9.19 -13.86 -14.45
N PHE A 118 8.13 -13.11 -14.80
CA PHE A 118 6.75 -13.54 -14.60
C PHE A 118 6.38 -14.70 -15.51
N GLU A 119 6.73 -14.64 -16.79
CA GLU A 119 6.47 -15.71 -17.75
C GLU A 119 7.23 -16.99 -17.38
N ALA A 120 8.47 -16.87 -16.93
CA ALA A 120 9.26 -18.00 -16.43
C ALA A 120 8.63 -18.62 -15.18
N TRP A 121 8.25 -17.78 -14.20
CA TRP A 121 7.55 -18.26 -13.00
C TRP A 121 6.23 -18.95 -13.35
N ALA A 122 5.43 -18.37 -14.26
CA ALA A 122 4.15 -18.93 -14.65
C ALA A 122 4.29 -20.27 -15.38
N ALA A 123 5.37 -20.46 -16.13
CA ALA A 123 5.66 -21.72 -16.82
C ALA A 123 6.10 -22.86 -15.87
N GLU A 124 6.59 -22.51 -14.69
CA GLU A 124 6.96 -23.46 -13.63
C GLU A 124 5.76 -23.96 -12.82
N GLN A 125 4.58 -23.28 -12.90
CA GLN A 125 3.38 -23.65 -12.17
C GLN A 125 2.57 -24.71 -12.89
N ASP A 126 1.94 -25.63 -12.14
CA ASP A 126 0.96 -26.52 -12.70
C ASP A 126 -0.32 -25.76 -13.12
N PRO A 127 -0.99 -26.12 -14.23
CA PRO A 127 -2.22 -25.44 -14.64
C PRO A 127 -3.31 -25.41 -13.56
N GLY A 128 -3.34 -26.41 -12.69
CA GLY A 128 -4.27 -26.48 -11.56
C GLY A 128 -4.00 -25.45 -10.47
N ASP A 129 -2.77 -24.95 -10.35
CA ASP A 129 -2.41 -23.95 -9.32
C ASP A 129 -3.11 -22.61 -9.56
N PHE A 130 -3.45 -22.31 -10.83
CA PHE A 130 -4.19 -21.10 -11.20
C PHE A 130 -5.68 -21.12 -10.82
N ALA A 131 -6.19 -22.23 -10.32
CA ALA A 131 -7.58 -22.31 -9.84
C ALA A 131 -7.80 -21.56 -8.52
N GLU A 132 -6.75 -21.18 -7.84
CA GLU A 132 -6.79 -20.51 -6.56
C GLU A 132 -5.75 -19.39 -6.47
N PRO A 133 -5.96 -18.40 -5.55
CA PRO A 133 -5.05 -17.28 -5.42
C PRO A 133 -3.65 -17.71 -4.94
N PHE A 134 -2.64 -17.05 -5.45
CA PHE A 134 -1.26 -17.10 -4.97
C PHE A 134 -1.04 -16.09 -3.86
N THR A 135 -0.10 -16.40 -2.97
CA THR A 135 0.41 -15.43 -1.98
C THR A 135 1.36 -14.45 -2.67
N TYR A 136 1.18 -13.15 -2.42
CA TYR A 136 2.13 -12.16 -2.88
C TYR A 136 2.58 -11.20 -1.77
N VAL A 137 3.76 -10.62 -1.97
CA VAL A 137 4.20 -9.40 -1.29
C VAL A 137 4.84 -8.45 -2.31
N VAL A 138 4.79 -7.15 -2.02
CA VAL A 138 5.65 -6.15 -2.67
C VAL A 138 6.77 -5.84 -1.69
N ASP A 139 8.00 -6.18 -2.05
CA ASP A 139 9.15 -6.04 -1.16
C ASP A 139 9.58 -4.58 -0.95
N GLY A 140 10.60 -4.38 -0.13
CA GLY A 140 11.13 -3.06 0.20
C GLY A 140 11.67 -2.29 -1.02
N ASP A 141 12.06 -2.98 -2.08
CA ASP A 141 12.57 -2.39 -3.31
C ASP A 141 11.45 -2.13 -4.33
N GLY A 142 10.25 -2.63 -4.08
CA GLY A 142 9.06 -2.45 -4.93
C GLY A 142 8.85 -3.57 -5.93
N PHE A 143 9.58 -4.67 -5.82
CA PHE A 143 9.36 -5.84 -6.67
C PHE A 143 8.26 -6.73 -6.13
N LEU A 144 7.48 -7.28 -7.06
CA LEU A 144 6.52 -8.33 -6.76
C LEU A 144 7.28 -9.61 -6.37
N ARG A 145 6.85 -10.26 -5.29
CA ARG A 145 7.25 -11.63 -4.96
C ARG A 145 6.03 -12.51 -4.93
N LEU A 146 6.12 -13.65 -5.58
CA LEU A 146 5.05 -14.64 -5.66
C LEU A 146 5.47 -15.93 -4.96
N ALA A 147 4.55 -16.50 -4.23
CA ALA A 147 4.72 -17.80 -3.58
C ALA A 147 3.48 -18.68 -3.83
N PRO A 148 3.62 -20.00 -3.75
CA PRO A 148 2.48 -20.90 -3.89
C PRO A 148 1.35 -20.53 -2.93
N ARG A 149 0.13 -20.89 -3.32
CA ARG A 149 -1.05 -20.78 -2.49
C ARG A 149 -0.80 -21.21 -1.04
N ARG A 150 -1.40 -20.46 -0.10
CA ARG A 150 -1.29 -20.72 1.34
C ARG A 150 0.11 -20.63 1.92
N SER A 151 1.06 -20.10 1.17
CA SER A 151 2.33 -19.74 1.75
C SER A 151 2.15 -18.60 2.75
N GLU A 152 2.86 -18.67 3.86
CA GLU A 152 2.88 -17.56 4.80
C GLU A 152 3.49 -16.31 4.16
N HIS A 153 2.82 -15.16 4.29
CA HIS A 153 3.35 -13.90 3.74
C HIS A 153 4.73 -13.56 4.28
N VAL A 154 5.01 -13.90 5.55
CA VAL A 154 6.31 -13.68 6.17
C VAL A 154 7.41 -14.53 5.52
N ALA A 155 7.10 -15.74 5.08
CA ALA A 155 8.01 -16.59 4.32
C ALA A 155 8.21 -16.03 2.91
N CYS A 156 7.13 -15.65 2.23
CA CYS A 156 7.20 -14.99 0.91
C CYS A 156 8.08 -13.73 0.93
N ALA A 157 7.99 -12.93 2.00
CA ALA A 157 8.80 -11.73 2.22
C ALA A 157 10.26 -12.01 2.61
N GLY A 158 10.63 -13.24 2.95
CA GLY A 158 11.92 -13.56 3.54
C GLY A 158 12.14 -12.85 4.88
N ARG A 159 11.08 -12.72 5.70
CA ARG A 159 11.06 -12.04 7.01
C ARG A 159 11.31 -10.53 6.96
N ALA A 160 11.35 -9.93 5.77
CA ALA A 160 11.55 -8.50 5.60
C ALA A 160 10.24 -7.71 5.79
N SER A 161 10.36 -6.41 6.00
CA SER A 161 9.24 -5.48 5.89
C SER A 161 8.82 -5.32 4.43
N VAL A 162 7.53 -5.15 4.19
CA VAL A 162 6.94 -5.12 2.85
C VAL A 162 6.18 -3.82 2.60
N ARG A 163 6.07 -3.40 1.33
CA ARG A 163 5.20 -2.27 0.93
C ARG A 163 3.74 -2.70 0.86
N ALA A 164 3.49 -3.97 0.51
CA ALA A 164 2.17 -4.59 0.46
C ALA A 164 2.28 -6.10 0.64
N ALA A 165 1.18 -6.73 1.07
CA ALA A 165 1.04 -8.18 1.17
C ALA A 165 -0.43 -8.55 0.97
N GLY A 166 -0.69 -9.69 0.32
CA GLY A 166 -2.03 -10.16 0.07
C GLY A 166 -2.07 -11.38 -0.84
N GLU A 167 -3.22 -11.57 -1.45
CA GLU A 167 -3.48 -12.68 -2.37
C GLU A 167 -3.79 -12.15 -3.77
N VAL A 168 -3.37 -12.88 -4.80
CA VAL A 168 -3.56 -12.52 -6.21
C VAL A 168 -3.98 -13.76 -7.00
N ALA A 169 -5.07 -13.66 -7.76
CA ALA A 169 -5.51 -14.69 -8.68
C ALA A 169 -5.30 -14.23 -10.13
N PHE A 170 -4.85 -15.17 -10.97
CA PHE A 170 -4.60 -14.92 -12.37
C PHE A 170 -5.61 -15.66 -13.24
N GLY A 171 -6.18 -14.95 -14.24
CA GLY A 171 -6.98 -15.51 -15.30
C GLY A 171 -6.25 -15.45 -16.63
N ARG A 172 -6.85 -16.03 -17.69
CA ARG A 172 -6.33 -15.96 -19.04
C ARG A 172 -7.27 -15.16 -19.95
N ALA A 173 -6.74 -14.10 -20.55
CA ALA A 173 -7.42 -13.35 -21.59
C ALA A 173 -6.52 -13.29 -22.84
N GLY A 174 -7.05 -13.70 -23.99
CA GLY A 174 -6.28 -13.72 -25.25
C GLY A 174 -4.98 -14.52 -25.19
N GLY A 175 -4.94 -15.59 -24.38
CA GLY A 175 -3.76 -16.44 -24.18
C GLY A 175 -2.72 -15.88 -23.19
N ARG A 176 -2.93 -14.70 -22.63
CA ARG A 176 -2.04 -14.07 -21.65
C ARG A 176 -2.63 -14.15 -20.24
N LEU A 177 -1.77 -14.25 -19.23
CA LEU A 177 -2.19 -14.13 -17.84
C LEU A 177 -2.43 -12.65 -17.48
N GLU A 178 -3.51 -12.42 -16.75
CA GLU A 178 -3.88 -11.12 -16.17
C GLU A 178 -4.37 -11.32 -14.75
N VAL A 179 -4.28 -10.29 -13.92
CA VAL A 179 -4.85 -10.33 -12.57
C VAL A 179 -6.36 -10.20 -12.67
N VAL A 180 -7.08 -11.21 -12.18
CA VAL A 180 -8.55 -11.20 -12.07
C VAL A 180 -9.03 -10.84 -10.68
N GLU A 181 -8.27 -11.23 -9.63
CA GLU A 181 -8.53 -10.85 -8.26
C GLU A 181 -7.22 -10.47 -7.56
N VAL A 182 -7.29 -9.44 -6.72
CA VAL A 182 -6.17 -9.02 -5.89
C VAL A 182 -6.69 -8.37 -4.61
N SER A 183 -6.08 -8.73 -3.49
CA SER A 183 -6.44 -8.22 -2.17
C SER A 183 -5.21 -7.72 -1.41
N ASN A 184 -5.44 -6.98 -0.30
CA ASN A 184 -4.43 -6.68 0.71
C ASN A 184 -4.58 -7.59 1.95
N GLN A 185 -5.12 -8.78 1.78
CA GLN A 185 -5.39 -9.71 2.88
C GLN A 185 -4.10 -10.32 3.42
N SER A 186 -3.63 -9.80 4.54
CA SER A 186 -2.50 -10.35 5.28
C SER A 186 -2.61 -10.01 6.77
N THR A 187 -2.98 -10.98 7.60
CA THR A 187 -3.13 -10.79 9.04
C THR A 187 -1.80 -10.61 9.78
N GLY A 188 -0.69 -11.04 9.17
CA GLY A 188 0.64 -10.86 9.74
C GLY A 188 1.26 -9.50 9.46
N TYR A 189 0.97 -8.89 8.31
CA TYR A 189 1.47 -7.56 7.91
C TYR A 189 0.43 -6.46 8.03
N CYS A 190 -0.85 -6.78 7.98
CA CYS A 190 -1.98 -5.85 8.10
C CYS A 190 -1.82 -4.57 7.25
N PRO A 191 -1.52 -4.68 5.94
CA PRO A 191 -1.33 -3.49 5.13
C PRO A 191 -2.67 -2.77 4.93
N ASP A 192 -2.65 -1.44 5.04
CA ASP A 192 -3.82 -0.63 4.72
C ASP A 192 -4.09 -0.63 3.20
N PRO A 193 -5.34 -0.40 2.75
CA PRO A 193 -5.67 -0.29 1.32
C PRO A 193 -4.91 0.80 0.57
N ASP A 194 -4.35 1.79 1.27
CA ASP A 194 -3.48 2.82 0.71
C ASP A 194 -2.15 2.29 0.16
N CYS A 195 -1.83 1.01 0.37
CA CYS A 195 -0.69 0.33 -0.25
C CYS A 195 -0.91 -0.02 -1.74
N TRP A 196 -2.13 0.16 -2.28
CA TRP A 196 -2.46 -0.14 -3.68
C TRP A 196 -1.46 0.41 -4.72
N PRO A 197 -0.96 1.65 -4.63
CA PRO A 197 0.02 2.16 -5.59
C PRO A 197 1.29 1.32 -5.69
N SER A 198 1.74 0.76 -4.58
CA SER A 198 2.90 -0.14 -4.58
C SER A 198 2.60 -1.44 -5.32
N VAL A 199 1.39 -2.00 -5.12
CA VAL A 199 0.93 -3.20 -5.83
C VAL A 199 0.78 -2.92 -7.32
N ALA A 200 0.11 -1.82 -7.67
CA ALA A 200 -0.08 -1.39 -9.05
C ALA A 200 1.25 -1.23 -9.78
N ALA A 201 2.21 -0.52 -9.17
CA ALA A 201 3.53 -0.30 -9.75
C ALA A 201 4.33 -1.60 -9.92
N ALA A 202 4.22 -2.54 -8.96
CA ALA A 202 4.89 -3.83 -9.04
C ALA A 202 4.32 -4.72 -10.15
N LEU A 203 2.98 -4.74 -10.30
CA LEU A 203 2.30 -5.47 -11.39
C LEU A 203 2.60 -4.85 -12.77
N ASP A 204 2.58 -3.51 -12.88
CA ASP A 204 2.93 -2.80 -14.11
C ASP A 204 4.40 -3.06 -14.50
N GLY A 205 5.32 -3.02 -13.52
CA GLY A 205 6.72 -3.35 -13.72
C GLY A 205 6.95 -4.79 -14.19
N ALA A 206 6.11 -5.71 -13.71
CA ALA A 206 6.10 -7.10 -14.15
C ALA A 206 5.37 -7.32 -15.51
N GLY A 207 4.80 -6.26 -16.11
CA GLY A 207 4.07 -6.34 -17.39
C GLY A 207 2.77 -7.14 -17.30
N ILE A 208 2.15 -7.22 -16.11
CA ILE A 208 0.95 -7.99 -15.83
C ILE A 208 -0.27 -7.07 -15.88
N PRO A 209 -1.25 -7.28 -16.79
CA PRO A 209 -2.50 -6.53 -16.77
C PRO A 209 -3.24 -6.72 -15.46
N ARG A 210 -3.79 -5.63 -14.93
CA ARG A 210 -4.38 -5.59 -13.59
C ARG A 210 -5.64 -4.72 -13.52
N PRO A 211 -6.49 -4.89 -12.49
CA PRO A 211 -7.60 -3.98 -12.20
C PRO A 211 -7.07 -2.59 -11.76
N ALA A 212 -7.96 -1.60 -11.76
CA ALA A 212 -7.63 -0.22 -11.36
C ALA A 212 -7.43 -0.04 -9.85
N ARG A 213 -7.89 -1.01 -9.03
CA ARG A 213 -7.81 -1.03 -7.56
C ARG A 213 -7.87 -2.47 -7.05
N PHE A 214 -7.68 -2.68 -5.77
CA PHE A 214 -7.98 -3.98 -5.16
C PHE A 214 -9.40 -4.43 -5.52
N THR A 215 -9.55 -5.72 -5.83
CA THR A 215 -10.87 -6.34 -6.01
C THR A 215 -11.52 -6.64 -4.66
N HIS A 216 -10.68 -6.91 -3.66
CA HIS A 216 -11.09 -7.14 -2.28
C HIS A 216 -10.20 -6.33 -1.33
N GLU A 217 -10.80 -5.36 -0.64
CA GLU A 217 -10.08 -4.51 0.32
C GLU A 217 -10.37 -4.96 1.75
N PHE A 218 -9.30 -5.06 2.55
CA PHE A 218 -9.37 -5.40 3.96
C PHE A 218 -8.83 -4.24 4.79
N LEU A 219 -9.60 -3.80 5.76
CA LEU A 219 -9.20 -2.77 6.71
C LEU A 219 -8.92 -3.41 8.06
N PHE A 220 -7.65 -3.46 8.44
CA PHE A 220 -7.20 -4.03 9.71
C PHE A 220 -7.10 -2.96 10.78
N ARG A 221 -7.63 -3.23 11.98
CA ARG A 221 -7.50 -2.33 13.14
C ARG A 221 -7.25 -3.13 14.42
N HIS A 222 -6.26 -2.69 15.18
CA HIS A 222 -6.07 -3.17 16.54
C HIS A 222 -6.97 -2.39 17.49
N CYS A 223 -7.68 -3.10 18.33
CA CYS A 223 -8.50 -2.51 19.38
C CYS A 223 -7.59 -1.86 20.44
N THR A 224 -7.89 -0.62 20.82
CA THR A 224 -7.13 0.07 21.86
C THR A 224 -7.42 -0.45 23.27
N GLY A 225 -8.59 -1.07 23.49
CA GLY A 225 -8.98 -1.63 24.77
C GLY A 225 -8.41 -3.03 25.02
N CYS A 226 -8.58 -3.98 24.07
CA CYS A 226 -8.16 -5.36 24.27
C CYS A 226 -7.02 -5.83 23.36
N THR A 227 -6.44 -4.95 22.55
CA THR A 227 -5.34 -5.21 21.61
C THR A 227 -5.64 -6.19 20.46
N ALA A 228 -6.84 -6.79 20.44
CA ALA A 228 -7.21 -7.76 19.43
C ALA A 228 -7.22 -7.14 18.02
N LEU A 229 -6.71 -7.90 17.05
CA LEU A 229 -6.78 -7.54 15.64
C LEU A 229 -8.20 -7.76 15.12
N ASN A 230 -8.75 -6.75 14.48
CA ASN A 230 -10.07 -6.78 13.85
C ASN A 230 -9.94 -6.50 12.35
N VAL A 231 -10.80 -7.13 11.57
CA VAL A 231 -11.06 -6.77 10.19
C VAL A 231 -12.36 -5.94 10.18
N VAL A 232 -12.25 -4.67 9.83
CA VAL A 232 -13.41 -3.78 9.71
C VAL A 232 -14.17 -4.15 8.45
N ARG A 233 -15.46 -4.41 8.59
CA ARG A 233 -16.39 -4.72 7.50
C ARG A 233 -17.54 -3.71 7.50
N GLU A 234 -17.99 -3.29 6.33
CA GLU A 234 -19.16 -2.41 6.17
C GLU A 234 -19.10 -1.16 7.05
N GLU A 235 -17.88 -0.59 7.18
CA GLU A 235 -17.62 0.59 8.03
C GLU A 235 -18.02 0.40 9.51
N HIS A 236 -18.14 -0.85 9.98
CA HIS A 236 -18.45 -1.14 11.37
C HIS A 236 -17.17 -1.14 12.21
N PHE A 237 -16.87 0.00 12.83
CA PHE A 237 -15.66 0.21 13.63
C PHE A 237 -15.88 -0.14 15.12
N VAL A 238 -16.32 -1.35 15.38
CA VAL A 238 -16.48 -1.88 16.75
C VAL A 238 -15.71 -3.17 16.89
N CYS A 239 -14.99 -3.30 18.00
CA CYS A 239 -14.23 -4.51 18.30
C CYS A 239 -15.16 -5.68 18.56
N VAL A 240 -15.01 -6.77 17.79
CA VAL A 240 -15.84 -7.97 17.91
C VAL A 240 -15.58 -8.75 19.21
N PHE A 241 -14.50 -8.45 19.93
CA PHE A 241 -14.10 -9.16 21.15
C PHE A 241 -14.53 -8.43 22.44
N CYS A 242 -14.45 -7.10 22.50
CA CYS A 242 -14.75 -6.35 23.71
C CYS A 242 -15.78 -5.22 23.54
N GLY A 243 -16.23 -4.95 22.31
CA GLY A 243 -17.26 -3.95 22.04
C GLY A 243 -16.76 -2.49 22.01
N GLU A 244 -15.47 -2.24 22.23
CA GLU A 244 -14.88 -0.90 22.14
C GLU A 244 -14.82 -0.38 20.70
N ASP A 245 -14.85 0.94 20.53
CA ASP A 245 -14.66 1.58 19.23
C ASP A 245 -13.24 1.34 18.70
N LEU A 246 -13.15 0.98 17.41
CA LEU A 246 -11.88 0.82 16.73
C LEU A 246 -11.35 2.16 16.20
N PRO A 247 -10.02 2.36 16.14
CA PRO A 247 -9.42 3.56 15.58
C PRO A 247 -9.86 3.82 14.13
N GLY A 248 -10.13 5.09 13.79
CA GLY A 248 -10.52 5.48 12.44
C GLY A 248 -12.03 5.45 12.18
N ALA A 249 -12.85 5.12 13.19
CA ALA A 249 -14.29 5.41 13.14
C ALA A 249 -14.48 6.92 12.94
N ALA A 250 -15.10 7.32 11.85
CA ALA A 250 -15.59 8.69 11.70
C ALA A 250 -16.68 8.88 12.76
N ARG A 251 -16.39 9.65 13.81
CA ARG A 251 -17.43 10.01 14.77
C ARG A 251 -18.45 10.87 14.04
N PRO A 252 -19.74 10.45 13.94
CA PRO A 252 -20.74 11.30 13.33
C PRO A 252 -20.83 12.61 14.13
N PRO A 253 -20.97 13.78 13.49
CA PRO A 253 -21.18 15.02 14.23
C PRO A 253 -22.54 14.95 14.94
N GLY A 254 -22.50 14.93 16.28
CA GLY A 254 -23.66 15.20 17.12
C GLY A 254 -24.45 13.99 17.60
N LEU A 255 -23.96 13.36 18.66
CA LEU A 255 -24.77 12.84 19.76
C LEU A 255 -23.99 13.17 21.06
N SER A 256 -24.35 14.31 21.63
CA SER A 256 -24.03 14.68 23.02
C SER A 256 -25.11 14.11 23.93
#